data_7401eeb1eb0885da6b90816582648ec1
#
_entry.id   7401eeb1eb0885da6b90816582648ec1
#
_cell.length_a   1.000
_cell.length_b   1.000
_cell.length_c   1.000
_cell.angle_alpha   90.00
_cell.angle_beta   90.00
_cell.angle_gamma   90.00
#
_symmetry.space_group_name_H-M   'P 1'
#
loop_
_entity.id
_entity.type
_entity.pdbx_description
1 polymer ?
#
loop_
_entity_poly.entity_id
_entity_poly.type
_entity_poly.pdbx_seq_one_letter_code
_entity_poly.pdbx_strand_id
1 'polypeptide(L)'
;MNESSRDWFSVSLERSGDSRMATIRIRNMMFYGFHGIYEYEREQGQKFFVDVALDTKDNHAAETDKAEDGVDAAHVYNFVRDVVENKRYTLLQSLATEVNQQLLRAFPQCASATTMIRKPSVPIAGPLDCVEVEVTSKAGE
;
A
#
# COMPACT_ATOMS: atom_id res chain seq x y z
N MET A 1 -18.03 1.36 -3.40
CA MET A 1 -16.73 1.84 -3.89
C MET A 1 -16.93 3.10 -4.71
N ASN A 2 -16.15 4.12 -4.47
CA ASN A 2 -16.30 5.38 -5.18
C ASN A 2 -15.49 5.39 -6.49
N GLU A 3 -15.71 6.43 -7.29
CA GLU A 3 -15.06 6.58 -8.58
C GLU A 3 -13.54 6.63 -8.48
N SER A 4 -13.00 7.39 -7.52
CA SER A 4 -11.56 7.56 -7.42
C SER A 4 -10.84 6.25 -7.06
N SER A 5 -11.46 5.38 -6.27
CA SER A 5 -10.87 4.07 -5.97
C SER A 5 -10.76 3.19 -7.21
N ARG A 6 -11.79 3.22 -8.07
CA ARG A 6 -11.75 2.47 -9.32
C ARG A 6 -10.68 2.99 -10.26
N ASP A 7 -10.58 4.30 -10.39
CA ASP A 7 -9.58 4.92 -11.26
C ASP A 7 -8.17 4.61 -10.81
N TRP A 8 -7.94 4.63 -9.51
CA TRP A 8 -6.63 4.31 -8.93
C TRP A 8 -6.16 2.91 -9.31
N PHE A 9 -7.03 1.92 -9.21
CA PHE A 9 -6.66 0.54 -9.56
C PHE A 9 -6.60 0.31 -11.08
N SER A 10 -7.40 1.02 -11.86
CA SER A 10 -7.41 0.89 -13.32
C SER A 10 -6.09 1.30 -13.96
N VAL A 11 -5.40 2.30 -13.41
CA VAL A 11 -4.13 2.80 -13.96
C VAL A 11 -3.09 1.69 -14.07
N SER A 12 -3.01 0.80 -13.08
CA SER A 12 -2.06 -0.30 -13.11
C SER A 12 -2.31 -1.23 -14.31
N LEU A 13 -3.56 -1.53 -14.59
CA LEU A 13 -3.92 -2.42 -15.69
C LEU A 13 -3.62 -1.80 -17.05
N GLU A 14 -3.91 -0.51 -17.20
CA GLU A 14 -3.66 0.19 -18.45
C GLU A 14 -2.19 0.25 -18.83
N ARG A 15 -1.32 0.40 -17.83
CA ARG A 15 0.12 0.51 -18.08
C ARG A 15 0.75 -0.76 -18.59
N SER A 16 0.23 -1.90 -18.22
CA SER A 16 0.88 -3.17 -18.51
C SER A 16 0.72 -3.59 -19.97
N GLY A 17 -0.46 -3.43 -20.53
CA GLY A 17 -0.80 -4.00 -21.82
C GLY A 17 -0.74 -5.52 -21.85
N ASP A 18 -0.45 -6.17 -20.74
CA ASP A 18 -0.32 -7.62 -20.62
C ASP A 18 -1.52 -8.17 -19.86
N SER A 19 -2.36 -8.95 -20.59
CA SER A 19 -3.54 -9.57 -20.02
C SER A 19 -3.23 -10.69 -19.03
N ARG A 20 -1.97 -11.13 -18.93
CA ARG A 20 -1.56 -12.22 -18.04
C ARG A 20 -1.02 -11.74 -16.72
N MET A 21 -1.01 -10.43 -16.47
CA MET A 21 -0.63 -9.95 -15.17
C MET A 21 -1.85 -9.98 -14.23
N ALA A 22 -1.59 -10.12 -12.93
CA ALA A 22 -2.63 -10.06 -11.91
C ALA A 22 -2.36 -8.90 -10.97
N THR A 23 -3.42 -8.36 -10.40
CA THR A 23 -3.31 -7.36 -9.33
C THR A 23 -3.98 -7.92 -8.08
N ILE A 24 -3.23 -7.93 -6.99
CA ILE A 24 -3.73 -8.34 -5.68
C ILE A 24 -3.91 -7.08 -4.83
N ARG A 25 -5.11 -6.86 -4.31
CA ARG A 25 -5.43 -5.70 -3.49
C ARG A 25 -5.82 -6.12 -2.10
N ILE A 26 -5.20 -5.49 -1.10
CA ILE A 26 -5.64 -5.61 0.29
C ILE A 26 -6.07 -4.21 0.70
N ARG A 27 -7.31 -4.08 1.12
CA ARG A 27 -7.94 -2.77 1.28
C ARG A 27 -8.36 -2.51 2.71
N ASN A 28 -8.20 -1.26 3.10
CA ASN A 28 -8.72 -0.72 4.35
C ASN A 28 -8.16 -1.42 5.60
N MET A 29 -6.85 -1.69 5.58
CA MET A 29 -6.16 -2.19 6.76
C MET A 29 -6.03 -1.04 7.76
N MET A 30 -6.38 -1.28 9.02
CA MET A 30 -6.31 -0.26 10.06
C MET A 30 -5.17 -0.57 11.03
N PHE A 31 -4.31 0.42 11.25
CA PHE A 31 -3.21 0.32 12.21
C PHE A 31 -3.11 1.61 13.01
N TYR A 32 -2.62 1.50 14.24
CA TYR A 32 -2.27 2.67 15.02
C TYR A 32 -0.79 2.95 14.81
N GLY A 33 -0.45 4.17 14.40
CA GLY A 33 0.91 4.52 14.08
C GLY A 33 1.27 5.93 14.54
N PHE A 34 2.56 6.29 14.42
CA PHE A 34 3.12 7.53 14.95
C PHE A 34 3.83 8.26 13.81
N HIS A 35 3.03 8.80 12.88
CA HIS A 35 3.54 9.46 11.68
C HIS A 35 2.87 10.81 11.50
N GLY A 36 3.61 11.81 11.04
CA GLY A 36 3.05 13.12 10.74
C GLY A 36 4.10 14.21 10.78
N ILE A 37 3.77 15.33 10.17
CA ILE A 37 4.66 16.50 10.08
C ILE A 37 4.88 17.11 11.47
N TYR A 38 3.83 17.14 12.29
CA TYR A 38 3.89 17.77 13.61
C TYR A 38 4.37 16.80 14.66
N GLU A 39 5.14 17.30 15.62
CA GLU A 39 5.74 16.48 16.67
C GLU A 39 4.68 15.74 17.48
N TYR A 40 3.56 16.39 17.82
CA TYR A 40 2.52 15.74 18.60
C TYR A 40 1.88 14.56 17.88
N GLU A 41 1.85 14.60 16.53
CA GLU A 41 1.35 13.47 15.74
C GLU A 41 2.25 12.24 15.92
N ARG A 42 3.56 12.47 15.95
CA ARG A 42 4.55 11.40 16.12
C ARG A 42 4.61 10.91 17.57
N GLU A 43 4.22 11.74 18.53
CA GLU A 43 4.23 11.35 19.95
C GLU A 43 2.96 10.64 20.38
N GLN A 44 1.81 11.17 20.00
CA GLN A 44 0.52 10.65 20.41
C GLN A 44 -0.01 9.54 19.53
N GLY A 45 0.32 9.60 18.25
CA GLY A 45 -0.15 8.63 17.29
C GLY A 45 -1.61 8.77 16.93
N GLN A 46 -2.03 7.98 15.95
CA GLN A 46 -3.41 7.95 15.49
C GLN A 46 -3.65 6.71 14.63
N LYS A 47 -4.90 6.50 14.24
CA LYS A 47 -5.26 5.44 13.32
C LYS A 47 -4.90 5.83 11.89
N PHE A 48 -4.33 4.88 11.16
CA PHE A 48 -4.07 5.01 9.72
C PHE A 48 -4.79 3.88 9.00
N PHE A 49 -5.29 4.19 7.82
CA PHE A 49 -5.94 3.19 6.96
C PHE A 49 -5.09 3.02 5.71
N VAL A 50 -4.76 1.79 5.39
CA VAL A 50 -3.80 1.48 4.34
C VAL A 50 -4.42 0.53 3.32
N ASP A 51 -4.29 0.90 2.04
CA ASP A 51 -4.59 0.03 0.92
C ASP A 51 -3.30 -0.30 0.19
N VAL A 52 -3.17 -1.53 -0.26
CA VAL A 52 -2.02 -1.96 -1.05
C VAL A 52 -2.52 -2.67 -2.32
N ALA A 53 -1.88 -2.37 -3.44
CA ALA A 53 -2.08 -3.09 -4.69
C ALA A 53 -0.73 -3.61 -5.17
N LEU A 54 -0.64 -4.89 -5.43
CA LEU A 54 0.56 -5.55 -5.94
C LEU A 54 0.25 -6.07 -7.35
N ASP A 55 1.01 -5.59 -8.34
CA ASP A 55 0.89 -6.04 -9.72
C ASP A 55 1.96 -7.10 -9.97
N THR A 56 1.56 -8.28 -10.39
CA THR A 56 2.51 -9.37 -10.69
C THR A 56 3.16 -9.13 -12.05
N LYS A 57 4.34 -9.73 -12.24
CA LYS A 57 5.05 -9.65 -13.53
C LYS A 57 4.31 -10.43 -14.62
N ASP A 58 3.64 -11.52 -14.22
CA ASP A 58 2.85 -12.37 -15.10
C ASP A 58 1.76 -13.03 -14.28
N ASN A 59 1.04 -13.96 -14.86
CA ASN A 59 0.00 -14.73 -14.17
C ASN A 59 0.37 -16.21 -14.05
N HIS A 60 1.65 -16.48 -13.81
CA HIS A 60 2.19 -17.83 -13.68
C HIS A 60 1.49 -18.63 -12.57
N ALA A 61 1.16 -17.97 -11.47
CA ALA A 61 0.47 -18.62 -10.35
C ALA A 61 -0.88 -19.22 -10.76
N ALA A 62 -1.57 -18.61 -11.73
CA ALA A 62 -2.82 -19.17 -12.24
C ALA A 62 -2.60 -20.44 -13.04
N GLU A 63 -1.43 -20.61 -13.67
CA GLU A 63 -1.09 -21.80 -14.42
C GLU A 63 -0.74 -22.97 -13.50
N THR A 64 -0.01 -22.70 -12.43
CA THR A 64 0.45 -23.73 -11.49
C THR A 64 -0.56 -24.04 -10.40
N ASP A 65 -1.35 -23.05 -10.00
CA ASP A 65 -2.28 -23.12 -8.88
C ASP A 65 -1.58 -23.54 -7.58
N LYS A 66 -0.32 -23.13 -7.42
CA LYS A 66 0.46 -23.43 -6.21
C LYS A 66 0.55 -22.18 -5.33
N ALA A 67 0.37 -22.38 -4.03
CA ALA A 67 0.39 -21.29 -3.05
C ALA A 67 1.71 -20.52 -3.07
N GLU A 68 2.83 -21.21 -3.24
CA GLU A 68 4.17 -20.60 -3.25
C GLU A 68 4.40 -19.68 -4.44
N ASP A 69 3.64 -19.82 -5.51
CA ASP A 69 3.74 -18.95 -6.69
C ASP A 69 2.86 -17.70 -6.56
N GLY A 70 1.93 -17.72 -5.61
CA GLY A 70 1.03 -16.60 -5.38
C GLY A 70 1.54 -15.63 -4.33
N VAL A 71 0.71 -14.64 -4.01
CA VAL A 71 0.96 -13.66 -2.97
C VAL A 71 0.00 -13.94 -1.82
N ASP A 72 0.57 -14.28 -0.65
CA ASP A 72 -0.23 -14.56 0.55
C ASP A 72 -0.62 -13.25 1.22
N ALA A 73 -1.92 -12.96 1.24
CA ALA A 73 -2.45 -11.73 1.82
C ALA A 73 -2.09 -11.58 3.30
N ALA A 74 -2.00 -12.68 4.05
CA ALA A 74 -1.62 -12.62 5.47
C ALA A 74 -0.18 -12.12 5.63
N HIS A 75 0.72 -12.55 4.75
CA HIS A 75 2.11 -12.07 4.76
C HIS A 75 2.17 -10.58 4.40
N VAL A 76 1.39 -10.16 3.39
CA VAL A 76 1.32 -8.74 3.03
C VAL A 76 0.87 -7.92 4.22
N TYR A 77 -0.20 -8.34 4.87
CA TYR A 77 -0.73 -7.66 6.06
C TYR A 77 0.35 -7.51 7.14
N ASN A 78 1.08 -8.57 7.43
CA ASN A 78 2.11 -8.56 8.46
C ASN A 78 3.25 -7.58 8.13
N PHE A 79 3.71 -7.54 6.88
CA PHE A 79 4.73 -6.58 6.44
C PHE A 79 4.24 -5.14 6.59
N VAL A 80 3.01 -4.86 6.16
CA VAL A 80 2.44 -3.52 6.28
C VAL A 80 2.33 -3.11 7.74
N ARG A 81 1.80 -3.99 8.58
CA ARG A 81 1.66 -3.73 10.02
C ARG A 81 3.01 -3.41 10.65
N ASP A 82 4.04 -4.20 10.35
CA ASP A 82 5.35 -4.01 10.95
C ASP A 82 5.94 -2.65 10.61
N VAL A 83 5.79 -2.20 9.38
CA VAL A 83 6.28 -0.89 8.97
C VAL A 83 5.48 0.22 9.64
N VAL A 84 4.15 0.14 9.60
CA VAL A 84 3.28 1.20 10.12
C VAL A 84 3.42 1.33 11.64
N GLU A 85 3.49 0.21 12.36
CA GLU A 85 3.49 0.22 13.83
C GLU A 85 4.86 0.43 14.44
N ASN A 86 5.94 0.01 13.76
CA ASN A 86 7.26 -0.02 14.39
C ASN A 86 8.21 1.08 13.94
N LYS A 87 7.83 1.87 12.94
CA LYS A 87 8.67 2.98 12.45
C LYS A 87 7.91 4.30 12.60
N ARG A 88 8.66 5.39 12.61
CA ARG A 88 8.08 6.74 12.70
C ARG A 88 8.57 7.57 11.51
N TYR A 89 7.62 8.20 10.82
CA TYR A 89 7.94 9.04 9.68
C TYR A 89 7.29 10.40 9.80
N THR A 90 7.99 11.42 9.35
CA THR A 90 7.43 12.76 9.23
C THR A 90 6.46 12.84 8.07
N LEU A 91 6.78 12.17 6.97
CA LEU A 91 5.97 12.22 5.75
C LEU A 91 5.33 10.88 5.46
N LEU A 92 4.06 10.88 5.10
CA LEU A 92 3.36 9.66 4.70
C LEU A 92 3.93 9.07 3.41
N GLN A 93 4.53 9.91 2.53
CA GLN A 93 5.23 9.44 1.35
C GLN A 93 6.38 8.50 1.72
N SER A 94 7.12 8.84 2.76
CA SER A 94 8.22 8.00 3.23
C SER A 94 7.71 6.66 3.77
N LEU A 95 6.62 6.70 4.52
CA LEU A 95 6.00 5.50 5.06
C LEU A 95 5.50 4.60 3.91
N ALA A 96 4.79 5.17 2.94
CA ALA A 96 4.26 4.42 1.81
C ALA A 96 5.39 3.81 0.96
N THR A 97 6.48 4.57 0.75
CA THR A 97 7.64 4.08 0.01
C THR A 97 8.29 2.89 0.71
N GLU A 98 8.43 2.97 2.03
CA GLU A 98 9.00 1.85 2.78
C GLU A 98 8.12 0.60 2.71
N VAL A 99 6.79 0.76 2.79
CA VAL A 99 5.86 -0.35 2.61
C VAL A 99 6.09 -1.01 1.24
N ASN A 100 6.12 -0.20 0.17
CA ASN A 100 6.34 -0.71 -1.17
C ASN A 100 7.65 -1.49 -1.29
N GLN A 101 8.74 -0.94 -0.75
CA GLN A 101 10.06 -1.56 -0.83
C GLN A 101 10.10 -2.89 -0.09
N GLN A 102 9.49 -2.96 1.09
CA GLN A 102 9.42 -4.20 1.85
C GLN A 102 8.64 -5.27 1.09
N LEU A 103 7.51 -4.89 0.51
CA LEU A 103 6.67 -5.83 -0.23
C LEU A 103 7.36 -6.32 -1.51
N LEU A 104 8.02 -5.42 -2.24
CA LEU A 104 8.71 -5.81 -3.47
C LEU A 104 9.91 -6.74 -3.20
N ARG A 105 10.59 -6.56 -2.07
CA ARG A 105 11.65 -7.48 -1.65
C ARG A 105 11.09 -8.85 -1.24
N ALA A 106 9.96 -8.84 -0.56
CA ALA A 106 9.36 -10.09 -0.06
C ALA A 106 8.68 -10.90 -1.15
N PHE A 107 8.18 -10.23 -2.19
CA PHE A 107 7.42 -10.88 -3.26
C PHE A 107 8.05 -10.57 -4.62
N PRO A 108 9.12 -11.30 -4.99
CA PRO A 108 9.84 -11.03 -6.25
C PRO A 108 9.00 -11.30 -7.50
N GLN A 109 7.88 -12.01 -7.38
CA GLN A 109 6.93 -12.21 -8.47
C GLN A 109 6.16 -10.92 -8.81
N CYS A 110 6.27 -9.86 -8.01
CA CYS A 110 5.58 -8.59 -8.25
C CYS A 110 6.45 -7.62 -9.04
N ALA A 111 5.85 -6.94 -10.01
CA ALA A 111 6.51 -5.92 -10.83
C ALA A 111 6.42 -4.54 -10.18
N SER A 112 5.33 -4.27 -9.46
CA SER A 112 5.12 -3.00 -8.81
C SER A 112 4.25 -3.14 -7.57
N ALA A 113 4.38 -2.16 -6.66
CA ALA A 113 3.55 -2.04 -5.47
C ALA A 113 3.05 -0.62 -5.37
N THR A 114 1.78 -0.46 -5.05
CA THR A 114 1.17 0.85 -4.80
C THR A 114 0.57 0.83 -3.42
N THR A 115 0.95 1.79 -2.59
CA THR A 115 0.42 1.93 -1.23
C THR A 115 -0.30 3.27 -1.13
N MET A 116 -1.54 3.23 -0.64
CA MET A 116 -2.32 4.42 -0.31
C MET A 116 -2.53 4.45 1.19
N ILE A 117 -2.22 5.58 1.81
CA ILE A 117 -2.37 5.77 3.25
C ILE A 117 -3.34 6.91 3.48
N ARG A 118 -4.39 6.64 4.27
CA ARG A 118 -5.38 7.63 4.68
C ARG A 118 -5.22 7.95 6.15
N LYS A 119 -5.27 9.23 6.44
CA LYS A 119 -5.17 9.78 7.78
C LYS A 119 -6.44 10.59 8.04
N PRO A 120 -7.42 10.06 8.80
CA PRO A 120 -8.67 10.79 9.03
C PRO A 120 -8.53 11.93 10.04
N SER A 121 -7.61 11.82 10.98
CA SER A 121 -7.39 12.86 11.98
C SER A 121 -6.28 13.78 11.52
N VAL A 122 -6.65 14.93 10.97
CA VAL A 122 -5.70 15.89 10.39
C VAL A 122 -5.80 17.25 11.09
N PRO A 123 -4.66 17.96 11.24
CA PRO A 123 -4.64 19.26 11.90
C PRO A 123 -5.05 20.39 10.93
N ILE A 124 -6.25 20.28 10.39
CA ILE A 124 -6.83 21.25 9.48
C ILE A 124 -8.15 21.74 10.08
N ALA A 125 -8.32 23.05 10.14
CA ALA A 125 -9.52 23.67 10.70
C ALA A 125 -10.59 23.78 9.59
N GLY A 126 -11.24 22.67 9.29
CA GLY A 126 -12.30 22.63 8.30
C GLY A 126 -12.83 21.21 8.11
N PRO A 127 -14.03 21.04 7.55
CA PRO A 127 -14.61 19.72 7.36
C PRO A 127 -13.95 19.00 6.17
N LEU A 128 -13.47 17.80 6.41
CA LEU A 128 -12.94 16.91 5.37
C LEU A 128 -12.96 15.46 5.89
N ASP A 129 -12.93 14.50 4.98
CA ASP A 129 -12.94 13.09 5.36
C ASP A 129 -11.57 12.64 5.83
N CYS A 130 -10.54 12.92 5.06
CA CYS A 130 -9.19 12.44 5.35
C CYS A 130 -8.18 13.12 4.44
N VAL A 131 -6.91 12.92 4.74
CA VAL A 131 -5.81 13.19 3.82
C VAL A 131 -5.29 11.85 3.31
N GLU A 132 -5.06 11.74 2.02
CA GLU A 132 -4.54 10.52 1.39
C GLU A 132 -3.22 10.80 0.71
N VAL A 133 -2.31 9.82 0.81
CA VAL A 133 -1.05 9.82 0.05
C VAL A 133 -0.94 8.50 -0.67
N GLU A 134 -0.62 8.54 -1.94
CA GLU A 134 -0.43 7.35 -2.77
C GLU A 134 0.96 7.35 -3.37
N VAL A 135 1.69 6.25 -3.25
CA VAL A 135 3.01 6.07 -3.84
C VAL A 135 3.03 4.75 -4.60
N THR A 136 3.55 4.78 -5.82
CA THR A 136 3.78 3.57 -6.61
C THR A 136 5.29 3.40 -6.81
N SER A 137 5.78 2.20 -6.53
CA SER A 137 7.18 1.83 -6.73
C SER A 137 7.26 0.62 -7.66
N LYS A 138 8.29 0.58 -8.49
CA LYS A 138 8.54 -0.55 -9.38
C LYS A 138 9.67 -1.40 -8.84
N ALA A 139 9.62 -2.71 -9.12
CA ALA A 139 10.70 -3.61 -8.74
C ALA A 139 12.02 -3.14 -9.37
N GLY A 140 13.07 -3.11 -8.57
CA GLY A 140 14.39 -2.69 -9.04
C GLY A 140 14.68 -1.20 -8.92
N GLU A 141 13.74 -0.43 -8.41
CA GLU A 141 13.97 1.00 -8.11
C GLU A 141 14.65 1.19 -6.77
#